data_b695cb3ca41a1def90371b49d002c6f9
#
_entry.id   b695cb3ca41a1def90371b49d002c6f9
#
_cell.length_a   1.000
_cell.length_b   1.000
_cell.length_c   1.000
_cell.angle_alpha   90.00
_cell.angle_beta   90.00
_cell.angle_gamma   90.00
#
_symmetry.space_group_name_H-M   'P 1'
#
loop_
_entity.id
_entity.type
_entity.pdbx_description
1 polymer ?
#
loop_
_entity_poly.entity_id
_entity_poly.type
_entity_poly.pdbx_seq_one_letter_code
_entity_poly.pdbx_strand_id
1 'polypeptide(L)'
;MGFPFTPHPRETTVLSKHFGDAEARTLDGWKARGGYRALEQALGMDPLAIQAVVKDSGLRGRGGAGFPTGLKWSFMKLGDGKPHYLCCNADESEPGTFKDREIMRWTPHALIEGCAIAAHAIGAETAYIYIRGEFTEPLDVMERACEEARRAGVIGKNAMGSGKRVDVWVHKGAGAYICGEETALMNSLEGKRGNPRIKPPFPAAAGLFGMPTTINNVETLAAVPPILVNGGEWYKKMSRPDNPKSTGTKLWSVCGNVMRPGNYEVEMGFPFKEFLYDLCGGPPKGRKFKAVIPGGSSVPIITMEEADRALMDYEGMVAVGTMLGSAGCIVMDDAQSIPRQVARLARFYAHESCAQCTQCREGTAWTTKILERMVAGDGTAEDFDTLMSLAEDMTGKTICVLSDSCAAPVVSGLQKFRGEFEALITRRTVHTVPAIVA
;
A
#
# COMPACT_ATOMS: atom_id res chain seq x y z
N MET A 1 -23.00 -2.94 6.07
CA MET A 1 -23.38 -1.57 6.43
C MET A 1 -22.33 -0.65 5.81
N GLY A 2 -22.71 0.22 4.86
CA GLY A 2 -21.81 1.21 4.30
C GLY A 2 -21.49 2.23 5.40
N PHE A 3 -20.21 2.54 5.56
CA PHE A 3 -19.82 3.69 6.37
C PHE A 3 -20.47 4.92 5.76
N PRO A 4 -21.07 5.82 6.56
CA PRO A 4 -21.50 7.10 6.02
C PRO A 4 -20.25 7.89 5.59
N PHE A 5 -20.01 7.97 4.30
CA PHE A 5 -18.96 8.80 3.72
C PHE A 5 -19.40 10.28 3.78
N THR A 6 -19.49 10.79 4.99
CA THR A 6 -19.58 12.23 5.17
C THR A 6 -18.18 12.72 5.53
N PRO A 7 -17.46 13.35 4.60
CA PRO A 7 -16.11 13.83 4.86
C PRO A 7 -16.07 14.76 6.06
N HIS A 8 -15.05 14.66 6.87
CA HIS A 8 -14.81 15.62 7.93
C HIS A 8 -14.43 16.97 7.31
N PRO A 9 -14.84 18.14 7.86
CA PRO A 9 -14.54 19.45 7.28
C PRO A 9 -13.05 19.76 7.06
N ARG A 10 -12.16 19.02 7.70
CA ARG A 10 -10.70 19.14 7.57
C ARG A 10 -10.10 18.15 6.55
N GLU A 11 -10.90 17.35 5.88
CA GLU A 11 -10.44 16.50 4.79
C GLU A 11 -10.32 17.32 3.49
N THR A 12 -9.34 16.96 2.67
CA THR A 12 -9.16 17.47 1.31
C THR A 12 -9.51 16.35 0.34
N THR A 13 -10.77 16.28 -0.06
CA THR A 13 -11.29 15.19 -0.89
C THR A 13 -10.98 15.42 -2.36
N VAL A 14 -10.01 14.70 -2.89
CA VAL A 14 -9.66 14.63 -4.32
C VAL A 14 -10.18 13.33 -4.92
N LEU A 15 -9.74 12.20 -4.35
CA LEU A 15 -10.11 10.86 -4.80
C LEU A 15 -11.40 10.38 -4.15
N SER A 16 -11.60 10.72 -2.88
CA SER A 16 -12.76 10.29 -2.08
C SER A 16 -14.00 11.17 -2.29
N LYS A 17 -13.92 12.20 -3.10
CA LYS A 17 -15.01 13.17 -3.35
C LYS A 17 -16.36 12.54 -3.71
N HIS A 18 -16.33 11.40 -4.39
CA HIS A 18 -17.51 10.69 -4.86
C HIS A 18 -17.72 9.33 -4.16
N PHE A 19 -17.03 9.08 -3.03
CA PHE A 19 -17.29 7.87 -2.25
C PHE A 19 -18.68 7.92 -1.65
N GLY A 20 -19.41 6.81 -1.74
CA GLY A 20 -20.81 6.73 -1.34
C GLY A 20 -21.82 7.15 -2.42
N ASP A 21 -21.37 7.73 -3.53
CA ASP A 21 -22.21 8.13 -4.65
C ASP A 21 -22.35 6.97 -5.66
N ALA A 22 -23.53 6.32 -5.66
CA ALA A 22 -23.79 5.17 -6.53
C ALA A 22 -23.73 5.52 -8.04
N GLU A 23 -24.08 6.75 -8.42
CA GLU A 23 -24.03 7.20 -9.81
C GLU A 23 -22.61 7.32 -10.33
N ALA A 24 -21.64 7.65 -9.48
CA ALA A 24 -20.21 7.72 -9.85
C ALA A 24 -19.63 6.35 -10.27
N ARG A 25 -20.34 5.27 -9.98
CA ARG A 25 -19.95 3.89 -10.35
C ARG A 25 -20.24 3.55 -11.81
N THR A 26 -21.10 4.31 -12.47
CA THR A 26 -21.53 4.09 -13.86
C THR A 26 -20.76 4.99 -14.82
N LEU A 27 -20.63 4.57 -16.08
CA LEU A 27 -19.95 5.36 -17.11
C LEU A 27 -20.59 6.73 -17.31
N ASP A 28 -21.93 6.79 -17.43
CA ASP A 28 -22.65 8.04 -17.65
C ASP A 28 -22.58 8.96 -16.44
N GLY A 29 -22.75 8.40 -15.25
CA GLY A 29 -22.60 9.14 -14.01
C GLY A 29 -21.18 9.69 -13.81
N TRP A 30 -20.14 8.95 -14.19
CA TRP A 30 -18.76 9.42 -14.16
C TRP A 30 -18.52 10.54 -15.18
N LYS A 31 -18.99 10.39 -16.42
CA LYS A 31 -18.90 11.42 -17.44
C LYS A 31 -19.62 12.71 -17.03
N ALA A 32 -20.81 12.61 -16.40
CA ALA A 32 -21.54 13.76 -15.88
C ALA A 32 -20.76 14.56 -14.82
N ARG A 33 -19.83 13.89 -14.10
CA ARG A 33 -18.92 14.49 -13.12
C ARG A 33 -17.60 14.99 -13.73
N GLY A 34 -17.50 14.99 -15.04
CA GLY A 34 -16.30 15.43 -15.79
C GLY A 34 -15.25 14.32 -15.99
N GLY A 35 -15.62 13.08 -15.76
CA GLY A 35 -14.75 11.92 -16.00
C GLY A 35 -14.38 11.76 -17.48
N TYR A 36 -13.24 11.15 -17.71
CA TYR A 36 -12.59 10.90 -19.00
C TYR A 36 -12.12 12.13 -19.79
N ARG A 37 -12.29 13.34 -19.24
CA ARG A 37 -11.69 14.56 -19.84
C ARG A 37 -10.16 14.50 -19.80
N ALA A 38 -9.60 13.97 -18.72
CA ALA A 38 -8.15 13.80 -18.61
C ALA A 38 -7.62 12.81 -19.63
N LEU A 39 -8.34 11.72 -19.88
CA LEU A 39 -7.95 10.73 -20.91
C LEU A 39 -8.06 11.34 -22.32
N GLU A 40 -9.13 12.08 -22.63
CA GLU A 40 -9.29 12.77 -23.90
C GLU A 40 -8.11 13.72 -24.17
N GLN A 41 -7.76 14.54 -23.15
CA GLN A 41 -6.60 15.42 -23.22
C GLN A 41 -5.30 14.63 -23.41
N ALA A 42 -5.08 13.58 -22.63
CA ALA A 42 -3.88 12.75 -22.67
C ALA A 42 -3.67 12.09 -24.05
N LEU A 43 -4.73 11.60 -24.67
CA LEU A 43 -4.66 10.97 -25.99
C LEU A 43 -4.28 11.97 -27.10
N GLY A 44 -4.45 13.28 -26.88
CA GLY A 44 -3.96 14.35 -27.75
C GLY A 44 -2.52 14.80 -27.45
N MET A 45 -1.93 14.37 -26.33
CA MET A 45 -0.60 14.79 -25.88
C MET A 45 0.49 13.82 -26.33
N ASP A 46 1.72 14.33 -26.38
CA ASP A 46 2.92 13.49 -26.46
C ASP A 46 3.11 12.72 -25.15
N PRO A 47 3.42 11.42 -25.18
CA PRO A 47 3.66 10.61 -23.98
C PRO A 47 4.67 11.22 -23.01
N LEU A 48 5.74 11.83 -23.49
CA LEU A 48 6.75 12.46 -22.63
C LEU A 48 6.22 13.72 -21.95
N ALA A 49 5.30 14.45 -22.59
CA ALA A 49 4.64 15.60 -21.96
C ALA A 49 3.75 15.18 -20.77
N ILE A 50 3.04 14.04 -20.89
CA ILE A 50 2.27 13.46 -19.79
C ILE A 50 3.21 13.05 -18.65
N GLN A 51 4.31 12.35 -18.96
CA GLN A 51 5.32 11.98 -17.96
C GLN A 51 5.88 13.21 -17.25
N ALA A 52 6.12 14.30 -17.98
CA ALA A 52 6.61 15.56 -17.41
C ALA A 52 5.62 16.16 -16.41
N VAL A 53 4.31 16.23 -16.74
CA VAL A 53 3.27 16.71 -15.81
C VAL A 53 3.21 15.88 -14.54
N VAL A 54 3.25 14.54 -14.65
CA VAL A 54 3.23 13.64 -13.49
C VAL A 54 4.52 13.76 -12.66
N LYS A 55 5.68 13.91 -13.30
CA LYS A 55 6.95 14.14 -12.62
C LYS A 55 6.93 15.48 -11.89
N ASP A 56 6.44 16.50 -12.54
CA ASP A 56 6.36 17.86 -12.02
C ASP A 56 5.38 17.98 -10.85
N SER A 57 4.30 17.20 -10.84
CA SER A 57 3.39 17.13 -9.70
C SER A 57 4.02 16.64 -8.40
N GLY A 58 5.17 15.97 -8.46
CA GLY A 58 5.80 15.34 -7.32
C GLY A 58 5.05 14.09 -6.82
N LEU A 59 4.11 13.53 -7.58
CA LEU A 59 3.38 12.33 -7.19
C LEU A 59 4.32 11.17 -6.90
N ARG A 60 4.28 10.67 -5.68
CA ARG A 60 4.99 9.46 -5.26
C ARG A 60 4.03 8.27 -5.16
N GLY A 61 4.55 7.07 -5.37
CA GLY A 61 3.78 5.83 -5.29
C GLY A 61 3.04 5.67 -3.96
N ARG A 62 1.73 5.46 -4.01
CA ARG A 62 0.82 5.37 -2.83
C ARG A 62 0.67 3.94 -2.28
N GLY A 63 1.38 2.98 -2.86
CA GLY A 63 1.32 1.57 -2.46
C GLY A 63 2.23 1.16 -1.31
N GLY A 64 3.10 2.07 -0.82
CA GLY A 64 4.01 1.80 0.32
C GLY A 64 5.41 2.37 0.14
N ALA A 65 6.11 2.03 -0.94
CA ALA A 65 7.52 2.40 -1.15
C ALA A 65 7.76 3.89 -1.44
N GLY A 66 6.75 4.65 -1.85
CA GLY A 66 6.89 6.09 -2.08
C GLY A 66 7.84 6.51 -3.21
N PHE A 67 8.11 5.63 -4.19
CA PHE A 67 8.99 5.96 -5.30
C PHE A 67 8.34 7.01 -6.23
N PRO A 68 9.07 8.03 -6.75
CA PRO A 68 8.50 9.05 -7.61
C PRO A 68 7.90 8.48 -8.90
N THR A 69 6.60 8.70 -9.13
CA THR A 69 5.83 8.05 -10.20
C THR A 69 6.32 8.46 -11.59
N GLY A 70 6.50 9.77 -11.83
CA GLY A 70 6.98 10.26 -13.12
C GLY A 70 8.40 9.80 -13.43
N LEU A 71 9.27 9.65 -12.43
CA LEU A 71 10.60 9.07 -12.61
C LEU A 71 10.50 7.57 -12.96
N LYS A 72 9.60 6.82 -12.31
CA LYS A 72 9.37 5.40 -12.64
C LYS A 72 8.93 5.23 -14.10
N TRP A 73 8.05 6.10 -14.58
CA TRP A 73 7.58 6.06 -15.97
C TRP A 73 8.68 6.39 -16.97
N SER A 74 9.61 7.28 -16.64
CA SER A 74 10.72 7.64 -17.54
C SER A 74 11.76 6.53 -17.77
N PHE A 75 11.69 5.43 -17.01
CA PHE A 75 12.51 4.25 -17.26
C PHE A 75 12.00 3.40 -18.45
N MET A 76 10.77 3.65 -18.90
CA MET A 76 10.21 2.98 -20.07
C MET A 76 10.75 3.60 -21.36
N LYS A 77 11.46 2.80 -22.16
CA LYS A 77 12.09 3.27 -23.38
C LYS A 77 11.10 3.27 -24.56
N LEU A 78 10.46 4.42 -24.78
CA LEU A 78 9.51 4.59 -25.87
C LEU A 78 10.17 4.32 -27.23
N GLY A 79 9.42 3.69 -28.14
CA GLY A 79 9.87 3.45 -29.53
C GLY A 79 10.93 2.35 -29.68
N ASP A 80 11.12 1.48 -28.70
CA ASP A 80 12.07 0.36 -28.75
C ASP A 80 11.55 -0.86 -29.57
N GLY A 81 10.33 -0.76 -30.12
CA GLY A 81 9.71 -1.80 -30.93
C GLY A 81 9.18 -2.99 -30.12
N LYS A 82 9.18 -2.92 -28.79
CA LYS A 82 8.67 -3.97 -27.92
C LYS A 82 7.26 -3.65 -27.41
N PRO A 83 6.43 -4.66 -27.16
CA PRO A 83 5.20 -4.43 -26.42
C PRO A 83 5.53 -4.00 -24.99
N HIS A 84 4.89 -2.94 -24.49
CA HIS A 84 4.99 -2.48 -23.11
C HIS A 84 3.72 -2.84 -22.35
N TYR A 85 3.84 -3.01 -21.04
CA TYR A 85 2.72 -3.32 -20.15
C TYR A 85 2.64 -2.38 -18.96
N LEU A 86 1.41 -2.06 -18.58
CA LEU A 86 1.09 -1.47 -17.29
C LEU A 86 0.44 -2.53 -16.41
N CYS A 87 0.92 -2.70 -15.18
CA CYS A 87 0.22 -3.47 -14.15
C CYS A 87 -0.26 -2.51 -13.06
N CYS A 88 -1.57 -2.41 -12.89
CA CYS A 88 -2.17 -1.78 -11.72
C CYS A 88 -2.18 -2.78 -10.58
N ASN A 89 -1.41 -2.51 -9.54
CA ASN A 89 -1.40 -3.33 -8.33
C ASN A 89 -2.60 -2.98 -7.46
N ALA A 90 -3.61 -3.83 -7.51
CA ALA A 90 -4.81 -3.81 -6.69
C ALA A 90 -4.85 -5.01 -5.72
N ASP A 91 -3.69 -5.63 -5.46
CA ASP A 91 -3.53 -6.61 -4.39
C ASP A 91 -3.32 -5.91 -3.04
N GLU A 92 -4.39 -5.31 -2.53
CA GLU A 92 -4.41 -4.62 -1.25
C GLU A 92 -4.57 -5.63 -0.11
N SER A 93 -3.46 -6.25 0.27
CA SER A 93 -3.43 -7.32 1.27
C SER A 93 -2.71 -6.93 2.56
N GLU A 94 -2.14 -5.72 2.63
CA GLU A 94 -1.45 -5.20 3.81
C GLU A 94 -2.42 -5.04 4.99
N PRO A 95 -2.24 -5.74 6.13
CA PRO A 95 -3.12 -5.58 7.29
C PRO A 95 -3.19 -4.12 7.77
N GLY A 96 -4.40 -3.64 7.96
CA GLY A 96 -4.70 -2.23 8.29
C GLY A 96 -5.02 -1.35 7.09
N THR A 97 -4.79 -1.81 5.86
CA THR A 97 -5.02 -1.03 4.63
C THR A 97 -6.29 -1.50 3.90
N PHE A 98 -7.19 -0.56 3.57
CA PHE A 98 -8.46 -0.84 2.88
C PHE A 98 -8.99 0.36 2.07
N LYS A 99 -8.08 1.14 1.48
CA LYS A 99 -8.38 2.35 0.67
C LYS A 99 -8.61 2.06 -0.81
N ASP A 100 -7.83 1.14 -1.39
CA ASP A 100 -7.84 0.84 -2.82
C ASP A 100 -9.15 0.14 -3.21
N ARG A 101 -9.68 -0.72 -2.34
CA ARG A 101 -11.00 -1.34 -2.56
C ARG A 101 -12.11 -0.30 -2.64
N GLU A 102 -12.02 0.81 -1.89
CA GLU A 102 -13.05 1.85 -1.93
C GLU A 102 -12.96 2.68 -3.23
N ILE A 103 -11.75 2.93 -3.76
CA ILE A 103 -11.59 3.53 -5.09
C ILE A 103 -12.23 2.63 -6.16
N MET A 104 -11.91 1.34 -6.15
CA MET A 104 -12.49 0.38 -7.09
C MET A 104 -14.00 0.25 -6.97
N ARG A 105 -14.52 0.32 -5.72
CA ARG A 105 -15.95 0.21 -5.43
C ARG A 105 -16.75 1.43 -5.88
N TRP A 106 -16.25 2.64 -5.59
CA TRP A 106 -17.03 3.88 -5.72
C TRP A 106 -16.69 4.68 -6.98
N THR A 107 -15.45 4.64 -7.43
CA THR A 107 -14.97 5.40 -8.59
C THR A 107 -14.16 4.52 -9.56
N PRO A 108 -14.74 3.37 -10.03
CA PRO A 108 -14.01 2.43 -10.89
C PRO A 108 -13.53 3.09 -12.18
N HIS A 109 -14.33 3.99 -12.75
CA HIS A 109 -13.97 4.71 -13.97
C HIS A 109 -12.81 5.70 -13.78
N ALA A 110 -12.61 6.26 -12.57
CA ALA A 110 -11.42 7.07 -12.27
C ALA A 110 -10.13 6.23 -12.36
N LEU A 111 -10.20 4.99 -11.86
CA LEU A 111 -9.07 4.05 -11.97
C LEU A 111 -8.81 3.63 -13.41
N ILE A 112 -9.86 3.30 -14.19
CA ILE A 112 -9.72 2.95 -15.62
C ILE A 112 -9.11 4.12 -16.38
N GLU A 113 -9.55 5.34 -16.14
CA GLU A 113 -9.02 6.56 -16.73
C GLU A 113 -7.53 6.73 -16.40
N GLY A 114 -7.16 6.59 -15.14
CA GLY A 114 -5.76 6.66 -14.68
C GLY A 114 -4.88 5.56 -15.30
N CYS A 115 -5.38 4.33 -15.39
CA CYS A 115 -4.69 3.23 -16.08
C CYS A 115 -4.48 3.53 -17.56
N ALA A 116 -5.50 4.06 -18.25
CA ALA A 116 -5.43 4.36 -19.67
C ALA A 116 -4.43 5.51 -19.96
N ILE A 117 -4.44 6.56 -19.16
CA ILE A 117 -3.47 7.67 -19.27
C ILE A 117 -2.05 7.16 -19.05
N ALA A 118 -1.83 6.39 -17.98
CA ALA A 118 -0.52 5.85 -17.64
C ALA A 118 -0.01 4.89 -18.72
N ALA A 119 -0.86 4.01 -19.25
CA ALA A 119 -0.52 3.12 -20.33
C ALA A 119 -0.05 3.91 -21.56
N HIS A 120 -0.82 4.92 -21.99
CA HIS A 120 -0.43 5.78 -23.10
C HIS A 120 0.91 6.51 -22.83
N ALA A 121 1.10 7.04 -21.61
CA ALA A 121 2.32 7.77 -21.24
C ALA A 121 3.60 6.91 -21.28
N ILE A 122 3.49 5.59 -21.07
CA ILE A 122 4.64 4.66 -21.08
C ILE A 122 4.72 3.84 -22.37
N GLY A 123 3.90 4.14 -23.39
CA GLY A 123 3.87 3.41 -24.65
C GLY A 123 3.28 2.00 -24.56
N ALA A 124 2.45 1.73 -23.54
CA ALA A 124 1.77 0.45 -23.38
C ALA A 124 0.39 0.48 -24.08
N GLU A 125 0.06 -0.58 -24.79
CA GLU A 125 -1.28 -0.78 -25.36
C GLU A 125 -2.21 -1.56 -24.42
N THR A 126 -1.65 -2.18 -23.38
CA THR A 126 -2.38 -3.05 -22.46
C THR A 126 -2.03 -2.74 -21.00
N ALA A 127 -3.08 -2.55 -20.20
CA ALA A 127 -3.01 -2.43 -18.77
C ALA A 127 -3.76 -3.59 -18.10
N TYR A 128 -3.18 -4.20 -17.07
CA TYR A 128 -3.82 -5.21 -16.25
C TYR A 128 -4.07 -4.63 -14.85
N ILE A 129 -5.32 -4.70 -14.38
CA ILE A 129 -5.68 -4.40 -12.99
C ILE A 129 -5.69 -5.74 -12.24
N TYR A 130 -4.64 -6.01 -11.48
CA TYR A 130 -4.51 -7.23 -10.69
C TYR A 130 -5.18 -7.04 -9.33
N ILE A 131 -6.33 -7.65 -9.15
CA ILE A 131 -7.18 -7.49 -7.97
C ILE A 131 -6.99 -8.68 -7.03
N ARG A 132 -6.81 -8.41 -5.74
CA ARG A 132 -6.78 -9.40 -4.67
C ARG A 132 -7.98 -10.37 -4.75
N GLY A 133 -7.71 -11.68 -4.62
CA GLY A 133 -8.73 -12.73 -4.81
C GLY A 133 -9.94 -12.63 -3.90
N GLU A 134 -9.80 -12.07 -2.71
CA GLU A 134 -10.86 -11.88 -1.72
C GLU A 134 -11.77 -10.67 -1.99
N PHE A 135 -11.39 -9.80 -2.92
CA PHE A 135 -12.18 -8.61 -3.26
C PHE A 135 -13.26 -8.91 -4.32
N THR A 136 -14.25 -9.73 -3.96
CA THR A 136 -15.30 -10.19 -4.90
C THR A 136 -16.14 -9.04 -5.42
N GLU A 137 -16.70 -8.18 -4.55
CA GLU A 137 -17.50 -7.03 -4.99
C GLU A 137 -16.68 -5.99 -5.80
N PRO A 138 -15.50 -5.55 -5.36
CA PRO A 138 -14.66 -4.67 -6.19
C PRO A 138 -14.29 -5.28 -7.54
N LEU A 139 -14.06 -6.59 -7.61
CA LEU A 139 -13.83 -7.31 -8.85
C LEU A 139 -15.01 -7.16 -9.82
N ASP A 140 -16.23 -7.52 -9.37
CA ASP A 140 -17.44 -7.44 -10.18
C ASP A 140 -17.72 -6.00 -10.65
N VAL A 141 -17.44 -5.01 -9.81
CA VAL A 141 -17.58 -3.59 -10.16
C VAL A 141 -16.60 -3.19 -11.25
N MET A 142 -15.33 -3.57 -11.09
CA MET A 142 -14.28 -3.24 -12.07
C MET A 142 -14.48 -3.93 -13.41
N GLU A 143 -14.89 -5.20 -13.42
CA GLU A 143 -15.19 -5.94 -14.66
C GLU A 143 -16.33 -5.26 -15.44
N ARG A 144 -17.43 -4.91 -14.77
CA ARG A 144 -18.53 -4.17 -15.38
C ARG A 144 -18.10 -2.81 -15.92
N ALA A 145 -17.36 -2.03 -15.13
CA ALA A 145 -16.90 -0.71 -15.55
C ALA A 145 -15.93 -0.77 -16.75
N CYS A 146 -15.04 -1.76 -16.80
CA CYS A 146 -14.19 -2.00 -17.96
C CYS A 146 -15.01 -2.37 -19.20
N GLU A 147 -16.06 -3.20 -19.04
CA GLU A 147 -16.95 -3.57 -20.12
C GLU A 147 -17.77 -2.37 -20.64
N GLU A 148 -18.32 -1.55 -19.75
CA GLU A 148 -19.01 -0.29 -20.10
C GLU A 148 -18.07 0.65 -20.89
N ALA A 149 -16.85 0.87 -20.38
CA ALA A 149 -15.86 1.73 -21.05
C ALA A 149 -15.46 1.20 -22.43
N ARG A 150 -15.33 -0.13 -22.58
CA ARG A 150 -14.98 -0.77 -23.86
C ARG A 150 -16.13 -0.68 -24.86
N ARG A 151 -17.37 -0.98 -24.47
CA ARG A 151 -18.55 -0.87 -25.35
C ARG A 151 -18.79 0.55 -25.82
N ALA A 152 -18.51 1.54 -24.98
CA ALA A 152 -18.62 2.95 -25.31
C ALA A 152 -17.41 3.50 -26.11
N GLY A 153 -16.43 2.66 -26.44
CA GLY A 153 -15.23 3.08 -27.16
C GLY A 153 -14.30 4.01 -26.39
N VAL A 154 -14.43 4.08 -25.06
CA VAL A 154 -13.54 4.89 -24.21
C VAL A 154 -12.15 4.26 -24.16
N ILE A 155 -12.09 2.92 -24.08
CA ILE A 155 -10.87 2.11 -24.15
C ILE A 155 -10.98 1.10 -25.29
N GLY A 156 -9.87 0.45 -25.65
CA GLY A 156 -9.82 -0.57 -26.69
C GLY A 156 -8.94 -0.18 -27.88
N LYS A 157 -9.23 -0.76 -29.08
CA LYS A 157 -8.40 -0.60 -30.27
C LYS A 157 -8.29 0.83 -30.80
N ASN A 158 -9.30 1.64 -30.53
CA ASN A 158 -9.38 3.05 -30.97
C ASN A 158 -9.97 3.87 -29.81
N ALA A 159 -9.18 4.05 -28.75
CA ALA A 159 -9.62 4.72 -27.53
C ALA A 159 -10.11 6.14 -27.85
N MET A 160 -11.37 6.44 -27.50
CA MET A 160 -12.05 7.73 -27.74
C MET A 160 -11.92 8.27 -29.18
N GLY A 161 -11.78 7.38 -30.18
CA GLY A 161 -11.63 7.79 -31.56
C GLY A 161 -10.25 8.38 -31.93
N SER A 162 -9.26 8.30 -31.06
CA SER A 162 -7.94 8.91 -31.21
C SER A 162 -6.99 8.19 -32.18
N GLY A 163 -7.37 7.03 -32.70
CA GLY A 163 -6.49 6.15 -33.48
C GLY A 163 -5.49 5.37 -32.61
N LYS A 164 -5.48 5.56 -31.31
CA LYS A 164 -4.56 4.89 -30.36
C LYS A 164 -5.24 3.72 -29.68
N ARG A 165 -4.47 2.64 -29.52
CA ARG A 165 -4.93 1.47 -28.77
C ARG A 165 -4.55 1.62 -27.30
N VAL A 166 -5.53 1.52 -26.41
CA VAL A 166 -5.34 1.43 -24.97
C VAL A 166 -6.40 0.51 -24.41
N ASP A 167 -6.01 -0.68 -24.00
CA ASP A 167 -6.92 -1.69 -23.47
C ASP A 167 -6.67 -1.92 -21.97
N VAL A 168 -7.73 -2.07 -21.17
CA VAL A 168 -7.65 -2.29 -19.73
C VAL A 168 -8.38 -3.58 -19.40
N TRP A 169 -7.68 -4.49 -18.75
CA TRP A 169 -8.18 -5.80 -18.35
C TRP A 169 -8.11 -5.99 -16.85
N VAL A 170 -9.12 -6.65 -16.32
CA VAL A 170 -9.14 -7.05 -14.90
C VAL A 170 -8.61 -8.49 -14.80
N HIS A 171 -7.76 -8.73 -13.82
CA HIS A 171 -7.24 -10.05 -13.47
C HIS A 171 -7.49 -10.34 -11.99
N LYS A 172 -8.16 -11.44 -11.71
CA LYS A 172 -8.41 -11.92 -10.35
C LYS A 172 -7.19 -12.66 -9.82
N GLY A 173 -6.62 -12.17 -8.73
CA GLY A 173 -5.60 -12.88 -7.97
C GLY A 173 -6.15 -14.08 -7.20
N ALA A 174 -5.25 -14.88 -6.64
CA ALA A 174 -5.58 -16.10 -5.90
C ALA A 174 -5.52 -15.96 -4.37
N GLY A 175 -5.43 -14.73 -3.83
CA GLY A 175 -5.48 -14.48 -2.39
C GLY A 175 -4.15 -14.67 -1.65
N ALA A 176 -3.02 -14.32 -2.27
CA ALA A 176 -1.71 -14.35 -1.63
C ALA A 176 -1.14 -12.95 -1.46
N TYR A 177 -0.87 -12.54 -0.20
CA TYR A 177 -0.25 -11.25 0.14
C TYR A 177 1.02 -10.96 -0.66
N ILE A 178 1.86 -12.00 -0.85
CA ILE A 178 3.12 -11.84 -1.58
C ILE A 178 2.92 -11.39 -3.04
N CYS A 179 1.76 -11.61 -3.64
CA CYS A 179 1.44 -11.13 -4.99
C CYS A 179 1.24 -9.62 -5.07
N GLY A 180 1.26 -8.90 -3.94
CA GLY A 180 1.43 -7.45 -3.87
C GLY A 180 2.88 -6.99 -4.17
N GLU A 181 3.89 -7.87 -4.06
CA GLU A 181 5.24 -7.57 -4.55
C GLU A 181 5.25 -7.57 -6.08
N GLU A 182 5.84 -6.53 -6.69
CA GLU A 182 5.70 -6.25 -8.12
C GLU A 182 6.09 -7.42 -9.04
N THR A 183 7.11 -8.21 -8.67
CA THR A 183 7.58 -9.32 -9.49
C THR A 183 6.82 -10.61 -9.24
N ALA A 184 6.32 -10.83 -8.02
CA ALA A 184 5.40 -11.91 -7.69
C ALA A 184 4.05 -11.72 -8.38
N LEU A 185 3.55 -10.48 -8.43
CA LEU A 185 2.36 -10.09 -9.20
C LEU A 185 2.49 -10.49 -10.68
N MET A 186 3.63 -10.14 -11.30
CA MET A 186 3.88 -10.50 -12.72
C MET A 186 3.96 -12.01 -12.92
N ASN A 187 4.61 -12.75 -12.00
CA ASN A 187 4.62 -14.21 -12.07
C ASN A 187 3.21 -14.80 -11.99
N SER A 188 2.37 -14.26 -11.12
CA SER A 188 0.96 -14.68 -11.01
C SER A 188 0.17 -14.39 -12.27
N LEU A 189 0.32 -13.19 -12.88
CA LEU A 189 -0.28 -12.85 -14.17
C LEU A 189 0.18 -13.80 -15.31
N GLU A 190 1.41 -14.28 -15.25
CA GLU A 190 1.96 -15.25 -16.20
C GLU A 190 1.48 -16.70 -15.95
N GLY A 191 0.60 -16.92 -14.95
CA GLY A 191 0.15 -18.26 -14.56
C GLY A 191 1.18 -19.08 -13.81
N LYS A 192 2.23 -18.44 -13.29
CA LYS A 192 3.29 -19.05 -12.49
C LYS A 192 3.00 -18.90 -11.00
N ARG A 193 3.73 -19.66 -10.17
CA ARG A 193 3.74 -19.43 -8.73
C ARG A 193 4.17 -17.99 -8.43
N GLY A 194 3.46 -17.29 -7.54
CA GLY A 194 3.69 -15.90 -7.15
C GLY A 194 4.95 -15.73 -6.29
N ASN A 195 6.09 -16.14 -6.79
CA ASN A 195 7.39 -15.93 -6.13
C ASN A 195 8.05 -14.67 -6.67
N PRO A 196 8.63 -13.82 -5.82
CA PRO A 196 9.45 -12.68 -6.24
C PRO A 196 10.63 -13.09 -7.11
N ARG A 197 11.00 -12.21 -8.05
CA ARG A 197 12.18 -12.37 -8.92
C ARG A 197 13.37 -11.61 -8.33
N ILE A 198 14.57 -12.12 -8.59
CA ILE A 198 15.81 -11.40 -8.30
C ILE A 198 15.93 -10.18 -9.23
N LYS A 199 16.34 -9.06 -8.70
CA LYS A 199 16.64 -7.82 -9.44
C LYS A 199 18.14 -7.54 -9.37
N PRO A 200 18.84 -7.14 -10.45
CA PRO A 200 18.36 -6.96 -11.82
C PRO A 200 18.05 -8.29 -12.54
N PRO A 201 17.22 -8.30 -13.65
CA PRO A 201 16.66 -7.13 -14.31
C PRO A 201 15.48 -6.52 -13.56
N PHE A 202 15.33 -5.19 -13.66
CA PHE A 202 14.16 -4.48 -13.15
C PHE A 202 12.99 -4.59 -14.13
N PRO A 203 11.72 -4.48 -13.69
CA PRO A 203 10.54 -4.64 -14.53
C PRO A 203 10.51 -3.74 -15.78
N ALA A 204 11.04 -2.50 -15.70
CA ALA A 204 11.12 -1.61 -16.85
C ALA A 204 12.04 -2.12 -17.98
N ALA A 205 12.94 -3.06 -17.69
CA ALA A 205 13.79 -3.71 -18.67
C ALA A 205 13.24 -5.07 -19.09
N ALA A 206 12.77 -5.90 -18.15
CA ALA A 206 12.25 -7.25 -18.38
C ALA A 206 11.22 -7.61 -17.28
N GLY A 207 9.97 -7.27 -17.51
CA GLY A 207 8.84 -7.48 -16.59
C GLY A 207 7.90 -8.60 -17.04
N LEU A 208 6.62 -8.26 -17.24
CA LEU A 208 5.56 -9.18 -17.62
C LEU A 208 5.87 -9.78 -19.01
N PHE A 209 5.81 -11.11 -19.09
CA PHE A 209 6.19 -11.88 -20.31
C PHE A 209 7.60 -11.55 -20.84
N GLY A 210 8.51 -11.11 -19.97
CA GLY A 210 9.86 -10.67 -20.33
C GLY A 210 9.92 -9.30 -21.03
N MET A 211 8.82 -8.56 -21.10
CA MET A 211 8.71 -7.26 -21.76
C MET A 211 8.77 -6.09 -20.76
N PRO A 212 9.16 -4.87 -21.21
CA PRO A 212 9.17 -3.69 -20.36
C PRO A 212 7.82 -3.46 -19.71
N THR A 213 7.81 -3.31 -18.38
CA THR A 213 6.58 -3.23 -17.58
C THR A 213 6.73 -2.18 -16.47
N THR A 214 5.69 -1.38 -16.28
CA THR A 214 5.55 -0.50 -15.12
C THR A 214 4.44 -1.03 -14.22
N ILE A 215 4.70 -1.06 -12.90
CA ILE A 215 3.72 -1.44 -11.90
C ILE A 215 3.40 -0.22 -11.03
N ASN A 216 2.13 0.15 -10.90
CA ASN A 216 1.67 1.22 -10.03
C ASN A 216 0.48 0.77 -9.18
N ASN A 217 0.37 1.31 -7.97
CA ASN A 217 -0.76 1.07 -7.07
C ASN A 217 -2.03 1.79 -7.56
N VAL A 218 -3.20 1.30 -7.15
CA VAL A 218 -4.54 1.85 -7.46
C VAL A 218 -4.65 3.35 -7.14
N GLU A 219 -4.34 3.76 -5.90
CA GLU A 219 -4.43 5.17 -5.48
C GLU A 219 -3.49 6.07 -6.31
N THR A 220 -2.30 5.56 -6.65
CA THR A 220 -1.36 6.28 -7.50
C THR A 220 -1.94 6.56 -8.88
N LEU A 221 -2.55 5.56 -9.51
CA LEU A 221 -3.14 5.71 -10.85
C LEU A 221 -4.40 6.56 -10.82
N ALA A 222 -5.25 6.42 -9.80
CA ALA A 222 -6.43 7.24 -9.63
C ALA A 222 -6.10 8.74 -9.40
N ALA A 223 -4.89 9.06 -8.90
CA ALA A 223 -4.44 10.44 -8.74
C ALA A 223 -3.99 11.10 -10.06
N VAL A 224 -3.73 10.33 -11.12
CA VAL A 224 -3.22 10.87 -12.40
C VAL A 224 -4.25 11.75 -13.13
N PRO A 225 -5.53 11.36 -13.29
CA PRO A 225 -6.52 12.19 -14.00
C PRO A 225 -6.66 13.60 -13.40
N PRO A 226 -6.89 13.78 -12.09
CA PRO A 226 -7.00 15.13 -11.51
C PRO A 226 -5.71 15.95 -11.63
N ILE A 227 -4.53 15.30 -11.58
CA ILE A 227 -3.25 15.98 -11.82
C ILE A 227 -3.18 16.50 -13.25
N LEU A 228 -3.57 15.72 -14.24
CA LEU A 228 -3.48 16.11 -15.63
C LEU A 228 -4.42 17.26 -15.96
N VAL A 229 -5.65 17.25 -15.43
CA VAL A 229 -6.65 18.31 -15.64
C VAL A 229 -6.26 19.62 -14.96
N ASN A 230 -5.74 19.56 -13.72
CA ASN A 230 -5.47 20.77 -12.92
C ASN A 230 -4.00 21.21 -12.96
N GLY A 231 -3.11 20.37 -13.51
CA GLY A 231 -1.66 20.62 -13.57
C GLY A 231 -0.87 20.19 -12.34
N GLY A 232 0.44 19.97 -12.54
CA GLY A 232 1.33 19.53 -11.47
C GLY A 232 1.42 20.52 -10.30
N GLU A 233 1.44 21.81 -10.58
CA GLU A 233 1.50 22.85 -9.56
C GLU A 233 0.27 22.90 -8.65
N TRP A 234 -0.92 22.55 -9.16
CA TRP A 234 -2.10 22.39 -8.33
C TRP A 234 -1.91 21.30 -7.28
N TYR A 235 -1.32 20.17 -7.68
CA TYR A 235 -1.10 19.04 -6.79
C TYR A 235 0.00 19.33 -5.75
N LYS A 236 1.04 20.05 -6.14
CA LYS A 236 2.11 20.50 -5.23
C LYS A 236 1.60 21.39 -4.09
N LYS A 237 0.57 22.23 -4.35
CA LYS A 237 0.01 23.11 -3.31
C LYS A 237 -0.57 22.35 -2.11
N MET A 238 -0.90 21.06 -2.29
CA MET A 238 -1.37 20.16 -1.23
C MET A 238 -0.17 19.47 -0.58
N SER A 239 0.74 20.27 -0.02
CA SER A 239 1.94 19.81 0.70
C SER A 239 2.34 20.85 1.74
N ARG A 240 3.17 20.44 2.69
CA ARG A 240 3.77 21.40 3.64
C ARG A 240 4.73 22.34 2.90
N PRO A 241 4.76 23.63 3.22
CA PRO A 241 5.71 24.56 2.60
C PRO A 241 7.17 24.20 2.81
N ASP A 242 7.51 23.59 3.95
CA ASP A 242 8.85 23.16 4.34
C ASP A 242 9.23 21.76 3.82
N ASN A 243 8.28 21.02 3.23
CA ASN A 243 8.53 19.71 2.62
C ASN A 243 7.87 19.54 1.25
N PRO A 244 8.41 20.14 0.19
CA PRO A 244 7.85 20.03 -1.16
C PRO A 244 8.09 18.65 -1.82
N LYS A 245 8.74 17.69 -1.13
CA LYS A 245 9.01 16.34 -1.65
C LYS A 245 7.83 15.39 -1.48
N SER A 246 6.91 15.68 -0.58
CA SER A 246 5.71 14.90 -0.32
C SER A 246 4.49 15.75 -0.67
N THR A 247 3.89 15.51 -1.84
CA THR A 247 2.84 16.36 -2.43
C THR A 247 1.51 15.64 -2.55
N GLY A 248 0.44 16.41 -2.69
CA GLY A 248 -0.91 15.92 -2.92
C GLY A 248 -1.61 15.44 -1.67
N THR A 249 -2.66 14.66 -1.88
CA THR A 249 -3.42 14.00 -0.82
C THR A 249 -2.99 12.55 -0.62
N LYS A 250 -3.39 11.97 0.50
CA LYS A 250 -3.23 10.56 0.82
C LYS A 250 -4.50 10.01 1.48
N LEU A 251 -4.96 8.87 0.99
CA LEU A 251 -6.01 8.10 1.66
C LEU A 251 -5.41 7.30 2.83
N TRP A 252 -5.92 7.53 4.01
CA TRP A 252 -5.55 6.84 5.25
C TRP A 252 -6.66 5.88 5.66
N SER A 253 -6.30 4.60 5.81
CA SER A 253 -7.19 3.58 6.36
C SER A 253 -6.97 3.49 7.86
N VAL A 254 -7.98 3.80 8.68
CA VAL A 254 -7.86 3.81 10.14
C VAL A 254 -8.71 2.70 10.74
N CYS A 255 -8.09 1.86 11.55
CA CYS A 255 -8.74 0.77 12.27
C CYS A 255 -8.17 0.61 13.69
N GLY A 256 -8.74 -0.32 14.45
CA GLY A 256 -8.35 -0.59 15.84
C GLY A 256 -9.18 0.20 16.85
N ASN A 257 -8.54 0.61 17.94
CA ASN A 257 -9.22 1.23 19.09
C ASN A 257 -9.37 2.74 18.93
N VAL A 258 -10.22 3.16 17.99
CA VAL A 258 -10.51 4.56 17.68
C VAL A 258 -12.03 4.75 17.55
N MET A 259 -12.53 5.94 17.90
CA MET A 259 -13.98 6.18 17.90
C MET A 259 -14.62 6.15 16.50
N ARG A 260 -13.92 6.64 15.50
CA ARG A 260 -14.39 6.70 14.11
C ARG A 260 -13.38 6.02 13.18
N PRO A 261 -13.40 4.69 13.06
CA PRO A 261 -12.59 3.99 12.06
C PRO A 261 -13.13 4.25 10.65
N GLY A 262 -12.27 4.24 9.64
CA GLY A 262 -12.68 4.46 8.25
C GLY A 262 -11.52 4.93 7.37
N ASN A 263 -11.86 5.34 6.13
CA ASN A 263 -10.92 5.97 5.22
C ASN A 263 -11.07 7.49 5.29
N TYR A 264 -9.95 8.18 5.32
CA TYR A 264 -9.86 9.64 5.37
C TYR A 264 -8.89 10.12 4.30
N GLU A 265 -9.20 11.21 3.62
CA GLU A 265 -8.29 11.82 2.66
C GLU A 265 -7.81 13.18 3.18
N VAL A 266 -6.50 13.28 3.42
CA VAL A 266 -5.89 14.51 3.92
C VAL A 266 -4.66 14.87 3.09
N GLU A 267 -4.29 16.15 3.12
CA GLU A 267 -3.06 16.62 2.50
C GLU A 267 -1.82 16.02 3.16
N MET A 268 -0.77 15.85 2.38
CA MET A 268 0.51 15.36 2.90
C MET A 268 1.08 16.35 3.91
N GLY A 269 1.54 15.82 5.05
CA GLY A 269 2.08 16.61 6.15
C GLY A 269 1.03 17.08 7.17
N PHE A 270 -0.18 16.57 7.11
CA PHE A 270 -1.20 16.83 8.15
C PHE A 270 -0.66 16.38 9.53
N PRO A 271 -0.91 17.13 10.64
CA PRO A 271 -0.47 16.73 11.97
C PRO A 271 -1.17 15.44 12.44
N PHE A 272 -0.38 14.40 12.76
CA PHE A 272 -0.93 13.08 13.06
C PHE A 272 -1.74 13.05 14.37
N LYS A 273 -1.34 13.84 15.37
CA LYS A 273 -2.12 14.03 16.61
C LYS A 273 -3.52 14.54 16.32
N GLU A 274 -3.64 15.61 15.54
CA GLU A 274 -4.93 16.20 15.18
C GLU A 274 -5.76 15.22 14.35
N PHE A 275 -5.12 14.46 13.46
CA PHE A 275 -5.78 13.41 12.71
C PHE A 275 -6.44 12.37 13.64
N LEU A 276 -5.71 11.84 14.62
CA LEU A 276 -6.22 10.82 15.54
C LEU A 276 -7.33 11.35 16.46
N TYR A 277 -7.17 12.57 16.98
CA TYR A 277 -8.11 13.10 17.97
C TYR A 277 -9.31 13.81 17.35
N ASP A 278 -9.13 14.63 16.33
CA ASP A 278 -10.20 15.41 15.72
C ASP A 278 -10.95 14.61 14.64
N LEU A 279 -10.23 14.11 13.61
CA LEU A 279 -10.87 13.42 12.50
C LEU A 279 -11.36 12.03 12.92
N CYS A 280 -10.51 11.27 13.61
CA CYS A 280 -10.83 9.91 14.04
C CYS A 280 -11.57 9.87 15.40
N GLY A 281 -11.77 11.01 16.06
CA GLY A 281 -12.61 11.15 17.26
C GLY A 281 -11.98 10.68 18.56
N GLY A 282 -10.67 10.42 18.57
CA GLY A 282 -9.95 10.02 19.77
C GLY A 282 -10.17 8.55 20.18
N PRO A 283 -9.68 8.17 21.37
CA PRO A 283 -9.83 6.83 21.90
C PRO A 283 -11.27 6.55 22.37
N PRO A 284 -11.68 5.29 22.51
CA PRO A 284 -12.95 4.92 23.12
C PRO A 284 -13.08 5.52 24.54
N LYS A 285 -14.33 5.78 24.95
CA LYS A 285 -14.62 6.40 26.26
C LYS A 285 -13.95 5.66 27.41
N GLY A 286 -13.22 6.39 28.24
CA GLY A 286 -12.50 5.85 29.41
C GLY A 286 -11.17 5.16 29.06
N ARG A 287 -10.73 5.21 27.81
CA ARG A 287 -9.47 4.63 27.33
C ARG A 287 -8.47 5.72 26.95
N LYS A 288 -7.20 5.34 26.79
CA LYS A 288 -6.13 6.20 26.28
C LYS A 288 -5.44 5.47 25.14
N PHE A 289 -5.01 6.20 24.11
CA PHE A 289 -4.13 5.62 23.09
C PHE A 289 -2.80 5.21 23.73
N LYS A 290 -2.28 4.05 23.31
CA LYS A 290 -1.01 3.48 23.75
C LYS A 290 0.04 3.50 22.67
N ALA A 291 -0.32 3.01 21.48
CA ALA A 291 0.58 2.81 20.35
C ALA A 291 -0.16 2.88 19.03
N VAL A 292 0.58 3.14 17.96
CA VAL A 292 0.05 3.16 16.59
C VAL A 292 1.03 2.48 15.63
N ILE A 293 0.50 1.76 14.66
CA ILE A 293 1.22 1.36 13.45
C ILE A 293 0.65 2.21 12.31
N PRO A 294 1.35 3.22 11.80
CA PRO A 294 0.72 4.21 10.92
C PRO A 294 0.66 3.80 9.44
N GLY A 295 1.52 2.87 9.00
CA GLY A 295 1.75 2.59 7.58
C GLY A 295 1.37 1.19 7.09
N GLY A 296 0.52 0.46 7.83
CA GLY A 296 0.28 -0.97 7.66
C GLY A 296 1.18 -1.81 8.56
N SER A 297 0.88 -3.09 8.66
CA SER A 297 1.56 -4.01 9.60
C SER A 297 3.07 -4.12 9.39
N SER A 298 3.56 -3.74 8.22
CA SER A 298 4.95 -3.86 7.78
C SER A 298 5.89 -2.76 8.27
N VAL A 299 5.40 -1.79 9.04
CA VAL A 299 6.21 -0.67 9.53
C VAL A 299 6.40 -0.71 11.05
N PRO A 300 7.43 -0.03 11.59
CA PRO A 300 7.64 0.05 13.02
C PRO A 300 6.45 0.63 13.78
N ILE A 301 6.15 0.03 14.95
CA ILE A 301 5.21 0.56 15.92
C ILE A 301 5.78 1.84 16.52
N ILE A 302 4.95 2.86 16.71
CA ILE A 302 5.31 4.10 17.41
C ILE A 302 4.52 4.27 18.70
N THR A 303 5.15 4.92 19.68
CA THR A 303 4.50 5.36 20.92
C THR A 303 3.63 6.58 20.67
N MET A 304 2.77 6.94 21.62
CA MET A 304 1.96 8.16 21.48
C MET A 304 2.79 9.43 21.54
N GLU A 305 3.90 9.42 22.27
CA GLU A 305 4.83 10.56 22.26
C GLU A 305 5.45 10.80 20.88
N GLU A 306 5.81 9.72 20.18
CA GLU A 306 6.30 9.78 18.80
C GLU A 306 5.17 10.20 17.83
N ALA A 307 3.97 9.65 18.02
CA ALA A 307 2.79 9.97 17.21
C ALA A 307 2.38 11.45 17.34
N ASP A 308 2.48 12.03 18.53
CA ASP A 308 2.14 13.43 18.79
C ASP A 308 3.03 14.44 18.04
N ARG A 309 4.25 14.00 17.64
CA ARG A 309 5.22 14.79 16.87
C ARG A 309 5.21 14.46 15.37
N ALA A 310 4.52 13.40 14.98
CA ALA A 310 4.54 12.90 13.61
C ALA A 310 3.75 13.82 12.67
N LEU A 311 4.24 13.95 11.45
CA LEU A 311 3.55 14.56 10.32
C LEU A 311 3.25 13.50 9.27
N MET A 312 2.07 13.57 8.66
CA MET A 312 1.51 12.54 7.79
C MET A 312 2.08 12.62 6.37
N ASP A 313 3.40 12.58 6.26
CA ASP A 313 4.14 12.49 5.00
C ASP A 313 5.32 11.51 5.12
N TYR A 314 6.02 11.25 4.01
CA TYR A 314 7.09 10.25 3.99
C TYR A 314 8.22 10.61 4.95
N GLU A 315 8.67 11.85 4.93
CA GLU A 315 9.78 12.35 5.73
C GLU A 315 9.36 12.51 7.21
N GLY A 316 8.14 12.97 7.46
CA GLY A 316 7.60 13.15 8.81
C GLY A 316 7.46 11.83 9.56
N MET A 317 7.04 10.76 8.89
CA MET A 317 6.99 9.42 9.50
C MET A 317 8.38 8.84 9.75
N VAL A 318 9.33 9.05 8.84
CA VAL A 318 10.72 8.64 9.05
C VAL A 318 11.35 9.37 10.23
N ALA A 319 11.05 10.66 10.42
CA ALA A 319 11.57 11.46 11.52
C ALA A 319 11.18 10.94 12.93
N VAL A 320 10.10 10.16 13.03
CA VAL A 320 9.65 9.52 14.28
C VAL A 320 9.95 8.01 14.32
N GLY A 321 10.84 7.52 13.44
CA GLY A 321 11.31 6.14 13.46
C GLY A 321 10.31 5.10 12.93
N THR A 322 9.43 5.50 12.00
CA THR A 322 8.50 4.61 11.31
C THR A 322 8.45 4.95 9.81
N MET A 323 7.44 4.50 9.09
CA MET A 323 7.26 4.78 7.66
C MET A 323 5.79 5.13 7.37
N LEU A 324 5.55 5.95 6.33
CA LEU A 324 4.21 6.21 5.81
C LEU A 324 3.56 4.92 5.31
N GLY A 325 4.35 4.04 4.68
CA GLY A 325 3.89 2.78 4.15
C GLY A 325 2.68 2.93 3.23
N SER A 326 1.69 2.06 3.40
CA SER A 326 0.41 2.12 2.70
C SER A 326 -0.58 3.12 3.32
N ALA A 327 -0.25 3.75 4.46
CA ALA A 327 -1.14 4.53 5.32
C ALA A 327 -2.29 3.71 5.94
N GLY A 328 -2.05 2.44 6.21
CA GLY A 328 -2.91 1.57 7.01
C GLY A 328 -2.66 1.80 8.50
N CYS A 329 -3.43 2.69 9.12
CA CYS A 329 -3.24 3.12 10.50
C CYS A 329 -3.97 2.18 11.48
N ILE A 330 -3.21 1.39 12.24
CA ILE A 330 -3.73 0.48 13.29
C ILE A 330 -3.50 1.14 14.64
N VAL A 331 -4.59 1.52 15.31
CA VAL A 331 -4.54 2.23 16.60
C VAL A 331 -4.80 1.29 17.76
N MET A 332 -3.96 1.33 18.76
CA MET A 332 -4.03 0.49 19.97
C MET A 332 -4.21 1.35 21.21
N ASP A 333 -5.20 1.00 22.04
CA ASP A 333 -5.43 1.64 23.35
C ASP A 333 -4.69 0.92 24.50
N ASP A 334 -4.84 1.43 25.69
CA ASP A 334 -4.21 0.94 26.91
C ASP A 334 -4.71 -0.44 27.38
N ALA A 335 -5.78 -1.01 26.77
CA ALA A 335 -6.20 -2.40 27.01
C ALA A 335 -5.46 -3.40 26.14
N GLN A 336 -4.80 -2.96 25.07
CA GLN A 336 -4.14 -3.87 24.14
C GLN A 336 -2.77 -4.30 24.68
N SER A 337 -2.47 -5.58 24.55
CA SER A 337 -1.13 -6.13 24.80
C SER A 337 -0.30 -6.05 23.54
N ILE A 338 0.79 -5.31 23.57
CA ILE A 338 1.70 -5.18 22.40
C ILE A 338 2.31 -6.54 22.04
N PRO A 339 2.78 -7.39 22.96
CA PRO A 339 3.28 -8.73 22.61
C PRO A 339 2.24 -9.58 21.84
N ARG A 340 0.97 -9.53 22.25
CA ARG A 340 -0.10 -10.26 21.53
C ARG A 340 -0.33 -9.74 20.13
N GLN A 341 -0.27 -8.43 19.92
CA GLN A 341 -0.43 -7.85 18.58
C GLN A 341 0.77 -8.20 17.70
N VAL A 342 1.99 -8.08 18.23
CA VAL A 342 3.21 -8.46 17.50
C VAL A 342 3.22 -9.94 17.13
N ALA A 343 2.82 -10.83 18.05
CA ALA A 343 2.68 -12.27 17.76
C ALA A 343 1.69 -12.55 16.62
N ARG A 344 0.57 -11.82 16.59
CA ARG A 344 -0.44 -11.94 15.51
C ARG A 344 0.12 -11.49 14.17
N LEU A 345 0.89 -10.40 14.15
CA LEU A 345 1.53 -9.92 12.93
C LEU A 345 2.61 -10.90 12.45
N ALA A 346 3.46 -11.42 13.35
CA ALA A 346 4.46 -12.42 12.99
C ALA A 346 3.82 -13.68 12.38
N ARG A 347 2.71 -14.17 12.94
CA ARG A 347 1.94 -15.29 12.39
C ARG A 347 1.44 -14.99 10.97
N PHE A 348 0.95 -13.77 10.72
CA PHE A 348 0.52 -13.36 9.39
C PHE A 348 1.69 -13.47 8.40
N TYR A 349 2.85 -12.91 8.70
CA TYR A 349 4.02 -12.96 7.82
C TYR A 349 4.57 -14.36 7.61
N ALA A 350 4.53 -15.21 8.66
CA ALA A 350 4.90 -16.61 8.54
C ALA A 350 3.96 -17.38 7.59
N HIS A 351 2.66 -17.10 7.65
CA HIS A 351 1.66 -17.70 6.76
C HIS A 351 1.82 -17.20 5.32
N GLU A 352 2.10 -15.93 5.10
CA GLU A 352 2.18 -15.29 3.79
C GLU A 352 3.57 -15.39 3.13
N SER A 353 4.56 -15.95 3.82
CA SER A 353 5.86 -16.20 3.21
C SER A 353 5.72 -17.17 2.03
N CYS A 354 6.27 -16.77 0.86
CA CYS A 354 6.31 -17.67 -0.31
C CYS A 354 7.27 -18.85 -0.14
N ALA A 355 8.01 -18.88 0.95
CA ALA A 355 8.99 -19.91 1.33
C ALA A 355 10.23 -20.02 0.40
N GLN A 356 10.46 -19.04 -0.49
CA GLN A 356 11.59 -19.07 -1.41
C GLN A 356 12.94 -18.87 -0.69
N CYS A 357 13.02 -17.86 0.20
CA CYS A 357 14.24 -17.56 0.95
C CYS A 357 14.23 -18.27 2.30
N THR A 358 15.33 -18.95 2.66
CA THR A 358 15.46 -19.68 3.93
C THR A 358 15.28 -18.76 5.13
N GLN A 359 15.93 -17.59 5.14
CA GLN A 359 15.85 -16.62 6.23
C GLN A 359 14.41 -16.15 6.49
N CYS A 360 13.63 -15.95 5.43
CA CYS A 360 12.22 -15.59 5.53
C CYS A 360 11.37 -16.76 6.04
N ARG A 361 11.45 -17.91 5.36
CA ARG A 361 10.66 -19.12 5.67
C ARG A 361 10.84 -19.58 7.12
N GLU A 362 12.11 -19.75 7.55
CA GLU A 362 12.42 -20.24 8.88
C GLU A 362 12.34 -19.11 9.93
N GLY A 363 12.88 -17.93 9.62
CA GLY A 363 12.93 -16.82 10.57
C GLY A 363 11.54 -16.32 10.98
N THR A 364 10.61 -16.14 10.04
CA THR A 364 9.22 -15.74 10.38
C THR A 364 8.50 -16.82 11.18
N ALA A 365 8.72 -18.11 10.87
CA ALA A 365 8.13 -19.22 11.59
C ALA A 365 8.69 -19.35 13.03
N TRP A 366 9.99 -19.17 13.21
CA TRP A 366 10.62 -19.22 14.54
C TRP A 366 10.22 -18.00 15.37
N THR A 367 10.23 -16.81 14.81
CA THR A 367 9.73 -15.59 15.45
C THR A 367 8.30 -15.79 15.96
N THR A 368 7.43 -16.36 15.14
CA THR A 368 6.05 -16.65 15.52
C THR A 368 5.97 -17.61 16.71
N LYS A 369 6.69 -18.74 16.65
CA LYS A 369 6.68 -19.76 17.71
C LYS A 369 7.18 -19.19 19.05
N ILE A 370 8.22 -18.37 19.04
CA ILE A 370 8.76 -17.76 20.25
C ILE A 370 7.74 -16.78 20.84
N LEU A 371 7.19 -15.87 20.02
CA LEU A 371 6.20 -14.90 20.48
C LEU A 371 4.92 -15.55 21.00
N GLU A 372 4.44 -16.61 20.36
CA GLU A 372 3.28 -17.39 20.82
C GLU A 372 3.54 -18.08 22.16
N ARG A 373 4.73 -18.67 22.34
CA ARG A 373 5.16 -19.26 23.60
C ARG A 373 5.22 -18.21 24.73
N MET A 374 5.80 -17.03 24.45
CA MET A 374 5.82 -15.93 25.42
C MET A 374 4.40 -15.51 25.81
N VAL A 375 3.53 -15.30 24.82
CA VAL A 375 2.11 -14.89 25.05
C VAL A 375 1.33 -15.97 25.82
N ALA A 376 1.70 -17.23 25.69
CA ALA A 376 1.12 -18.34 26.47
C ALA A 376 1.61 -18.38 27.92
N GLY A 377 2.61 -17.56 28.31
CA GLY A 377 3.16 -17.52 29.67
C GLY A 377 4.35 -18.44 29.89
N ASP A 378 4.94 -18.96 28.83
CA ASP A 378 6.10 -19.87 28.85
C ASP A 378 7.39 -19.19 28.33
N GLY A 379 7.45 -17.86 28.38
CA GLY A 379 8.60 -17.06 27.94
C GLY A 379 9.84 -17.30 28.80
N THR A 380 11.02 -17.24 28.15
CA THR A 380 12.33 -17.36 28.80
C THR A 380 13.13 -16.08 28.64
N ALA A 381 14.18 -15.88 29.44
CA ALA A 381 15.04 -14.71 29.37
C ALA A 381 15.76 -14.59 28.01
N GLU A 382 16.12 -15.71 27.38
CA GLU A 382 16.80 -15.77 26.09
C GLU A 382 15.89 -15.46 24.91
N ASP A 383 14.58 -15.52 25.08
CA ASP A 383 13.63 -15.29 24.00
C ASP A 383 13.74 -13.86 23.41
N PHE A 384 14.03 -12.89 24.30
CA PHE A 384 14.22 -11.50 23.86
C PHE A 384 15.42 -11.35 22.90
N ASP A 385 16.57 -11.85 23.32
CA ASP A 385 17.80 -11.78 22.51
C ASP A 385 17.69 -12.62 21.23
N THR A 386 17.03 -13.77 21.33
CA THR A 386 16.78 -14.62 20.16
C THR A 386 15.88 -13.94 19.13
N LEU A 387 14.81 -13.26 19.56
CA LEU A 387 13.94 -12.50 18.65
C LEU A 387 14.69 -11.35 17.97
N MET A 388 15.55 -10.64 18.69
CA MET A 388 16.38 -9.57 18.13
C MET A 388 17.37 -10.11 17.09
N SER A 389 18.04 -11.24 17.41
CA SER A 389 18.96 -11.91 16.48
C SER A 389 18.25 -12.41 15.22
N LEU A 390 17.08 -13.04 15.36
CA LEU A 390 16.27 -13.46 14.21
C LEU A 390 15.87 -12.29 13.31
N ALA A 391 15.46 -11.18 13.90
CA ALA A 391 15.11 -9.98 13.13
C ALA A 391 16.30 -9.44 12.34
N GLU A 392 17.51 -9.42 12.95
CA GLU A 392 18.74 -9.03 12.28
C GLU A 392 19.11 -9.99 11.14
N ASP A 393 18.94 -11.29 11.34
CA ASP A 393 19.21 -12.31 10.33
C ASP A 393 18.22 -12.32 9.16
N MET A 394 17.03 -11.80 9.36
CA MET A 394 16.02 -11.63 8.30
C MET A 394 16.19 -10.34 7.50
N THR A 395 16.54 -9.23 8.16
CA THR A 395 16.51 -7.88 7.56
C THR A 395 17.57 -7.71 6.48
N GLY A 396 17.15 -7.32 5.26
CA GLY A 396 18.03 -7.05 4.12
C GLY A 396 18.70 -8.28 3.51
N LYS A 397 18.34 -9.50 3.91
CA LYS A 397 19.01 -10.75 3.48
C LYS A 397 18.12 -11.65 2.60
N THR A 398 17.01 -11.12 2.08
CA THR A 398 16.06 -11.87 1.26
C THR A 398 15.75 -11.19 -0.06
N ILE A 399 15.14 -11.91 -1.02
CA ILE A 399 14.84 -11.39 -2.37
C ILE A 399 13.83 -10.24 -2.33
N CYS A 400 12.86 -10.30 -1.41
CA CYS A 400 11.86 -9.24 -1.21
C CYS A 400 11.83 -8.81 0.26
N VAL A 401 11.14 -7.71 0.55
CA VAL A 401 11.08 -7.10 1.89
C VAL A 401 10.05 -7.75 2.85
N LEU A 402 9.53 -8.94 2.57
CA LEU A 402 8.54 -9.56 3.46
C LEU A 402 9.14 -9.89 4.83
N SER A 403 10.38 -10.40 4.89
CA SER A 403 11.07 -10.67 6.15
C SER A 403 11.35 -9.40 6.95
N ASP A 404 11.74 -8.32 6.28
CA ASP A 404 11.91 -6.99 6.88
C ASP A 404 10.58 -6.46 7.45
N SER A 405 9.50 -6.70 6.72
CA SER A 405 8.13 -6.35 7.14
C SER A 405 7.68 -7.11 8.40
N CYS A 406 8.12 -8.36 8.57
CA CYS A 406 7.92 -9.10 9.81
C CYS A 406 8.79 -8.56 10.95
N ALA A 407 10.07 -8.28 10.67
CA ALA A 407 11.04 -7.81 11.67
C ALA A 407 10.69 -6.43 12.25
N ALA A 408 10.19 -5.50 11.43
CA ALA A 408 9.93 -4.12 11.83
C ALA A 408 9.00 -3.97 13.05
N PRO A 409 7.78 -4.54 13.09
CA PRO A 409 6.92 -4.48 14.28
C PRO A 409 7.48 -5.29 15.46
N VAL A 410 8.22 -6.37 15.22
CA VAL A 410 8.86 -7.17 16.27
C VAL A 410 9.91 -6.35 17.00
N VAL A 411 10.88 -5.80 16.27
CA VAL A 411 11.97 -4.99 16.83
C VAL A 411 11.44 -3.77 17.56
N SER A 412 10.55 -3.00 16.92
CA SER A 412 9.98 -1.80 17.53
C SER A 412 9.12 -2.10 18.76
N GLY A 413 8.38 -3.21 18.73
CA GLY A 413 7.60 -3.71 19.88
C GLY A 413 8.51 -4.06 21.06
N LEU A 414 9.55 -4.87 20.83
CA LEU A 414 10.53 -5.27 21.84
C LEU A 414 11.27 -4.07 22.44
N GLN A 415 11.70 -3.12 21.62
CA GLN A 415 12.45 -1.96 22.09
C GLN A 415 11.60 -0.94 22.84
N LYS A 416 10.44 -0.59 22.30
CA LYS A 416 9.61 0.51 22.83
C LYS A 416 8.65 0.07 23.94
N PHE A 417 8.29 -1.21 24.00
CA PHE A 417 7.34 -1.76 24.98
C PHE A 417 7.97 -2.94 25.75
N ARG A 418 9.27 -2.87 25.97
CA ARG A 418 10.11 -3.89 26.61
C ARG A 418 9.48 -4.48 27.87
N GLY A 419 8.95 -3.64 28.77
CA GLY A 419 8.34 -4.11 30.02
C GLY A 419 7.14 -5.04 29.83
N GLU A 420 6.36 -4.89 28.75
CA GLU A 420 5.25 -5.82 28.46
C GLU A 420 5.76 -7.21 28.03
N PHE A 421 6.89 -7.29 27.34
CA PHE A 421 7.52 -8.56 26.97
C PHE A 421 8.22 -9.20 28.17
N GLU A 422 8.94 -8.44 28.98
CA GLU A 422 9.60 -8.92 30.19
C GLU A 422 8.61 -9.50 31.21
N ALA A 423 7.40 -8.92 31.30
CA ALA A 423 6.33 -9.44 32.17
C ALA A 423 5.82 -10.83 31.73
N LEU A 424 6.14 -11.29 30.52
CA LEU A 424 5.82 -12.63 30.03
C LEU A 424 6.94 -13.65 30.24
N ILE A 425 8.08 -13.23 30.78
CA ILE A 425 9.19 -14.13 31.13
C ILE A 425 8.91 -14.76 32.48
N THR A 426 8.48 -16.01 32.47
CA THR A 426 8.09 -16.75 33.66
C THR A 426 9.10 -17.80 34.08
N ARG A 427 10.00 -18.22 33.18
CA ARG A 427 11.02 -19.23 33.41
C ARG A 427 12.41 -18.60 33.45
N ARG A 428 13.13 -18.75 34.57
CA ARG A 428 14.59 -18.58 34.60
C ARG A 428 15.19 -19.82 33.97
N THR A 429 15.77 -19.70 32.79
CA THR A 429 16.48 -20.81 32.17
C THR A 429 17.76 -21.09 32.94
N VAL A 430 17.79 -22.21 33.63
CA VAL A 430 19.04 -22.78 34.12
C VAL A 430 19.59 -23.64 32.99
N HIS A 431 20.54 -23.09 32.23
CA HIS A 431 21.32 -23.92 31.32
C HIS A 431 22.17 -24.91 32.13
N THR A 432 21.62 -26.09 32.44
CA THR A 432 22.44 -27.24 32.71
C THR A 432 22.92 -27.77 31.37
N VAL A 433 24.09 -27.32 30.92
CA VAL A 433 24.80 -27.99 29.85
C VAL A 433 25.07 -29.41 30.40
N PRO A 434 24.56 -30.50 29.77
CA PRO A 434 24.95 -31.83 30.18
C PRO A 434 26.45 -31.89 30.06
N ALA A 435 27.15 -32.24 31.15
CA ALA A 435 28.56 -32.53 31.08
C ALA A 435 28.75 -33.60 30.03
N ILE A 436 29.44 -33.27 28.95
CA ILE A 436 29.92 -34.29 28.02
C ILE A 436 30.92 -35.12 28.84
N VAL A 437 30.48 -36.29 29.28
CA VAL A 437 31.35 -37.25 29.91
C VAL A 437 32.31 -37.74 28.83
N ALA A 438 33.61 -37.39 29.02
CA ALA A 438 34.71 -37.78 28.14
C ALA A 438 34.95 -39.32 28.19
#